data_df3226127a63066e3fe1b8d8995d982a
#
_entry.id   df3226127a63066e3fe1b8d8995d982a
#
_cell.length_a   1.000
_cell.length_b   1.000
_cell.length_c   1.000
_cell.angle_alpha   90.00
_cell.angle_beta   90.00
_cell.angle_gamma   90.00
#
_symmetry.space_group_name_H-M   'P 1'
#
loop_
_entity.id
_entity.type
_entity.pdbx_description
1 polymer ?
#
loop_
_entity_poly.entity_id
_entity_poly.type
_entity_poly.pdbx_seq_one_letter_code
_entity_poly.pdbx_strand_id
1 'polypeptide(L)'
;MEKPSYNQLLDANVHFGHLRKKWNPKMRQYIFKEHKGVHLIDLNRTAECLEKAGQALKQIAKSGKKIMFVATKKQARDIVSEAARSVNMPFVTERWLGGMMTNFTTIRRSVKKMNNIERMLADGNVTNITKKQLLTLSREREKMERVLGGVANLNRLPSAVFIVDILNEHLAVDEADRLGIRTFAMVDTNSDPNLVDFPIPANDDSSKSIEIITRYMVEAIKEGLEERNAEVKEEAN
;
A
#
# COMPACT_ATOMS: atom_id res chain seq x y z
N MET A 1 -0.89 16.99 10.96
CA MET A 1 0.05 16.30 10.06
C MET A 1 1.29 17.17 9.86
N GLU A 2 2.41 16.78 10.46
CA GLU A 2 3.67 17.53 10.34
C GLU A 2 4.43 17.03 9.11
N LYS A 3 4.76 17.97 8.21
CA LYS A 3 5.47 17.66 6.96
C LYS A 3 6.92 17.31 7.29
N PRO A 4 7.47 16.21 6.74
CA PRO A 4 8.88 15.89 6.93
C PRO A 4 9.78 17.04 6.45
N SER A 5 10.74 17.43 7.29
CA SER A 5 11.70 18.46 6.92
C SER A 5 12.63 17.96 5.81
N TYR A 6 13.24 18.90 5.08
CA TYR A 6 14.22 18.60 4.04
C TYR A 6 15.36 17.70 4.56
N ASN A 7 15.86 17.99 5.77
CA ASN A 7 16.93 17.19 6.39
C ASN A 7 16.49 15.77 6.71
N GLN A 8 15.26 15.58 7.20
CA GLN A 8 14.70 14.24 7.46
C GLN A 8 14.58 13.41 6.17
N LEU A 9 14.13 14.03 5.07
CA LEU A 9 14.06 13.36 3.77
C LEU A 9 15.47 13.03 3.24
N LEU A 10 16.44 13.90 3.45
CA LEU A 10 17.84 13.68 3.06
C LEU A 10 18.46 12.52 3.85
N ASP A 11 18.30 12.49 5.17
CA ASP A 11 18.83 11.47 6.08
C ASP A 11 18.18 10.10 5.85
N ALA A 12 16.94 10.10 5.37
CA ALA A 12 16.22 8.89 4.97
C ALA A 12 16.62 8.37 3.57
N ASN A 13 17.54 9.06 2.86
CA ASN A 13 17.98 8.71 1.52
C ASN A 13 16.86 8.74 0.45
N VAL A 14 15.85 9.59 0.63
CA VAL A 14 14.72 9.72 -0.31
C VAL A 14 15.16 10.23 -1.68
N HIS A 15 16.23 11.02 -1.72
CA HIS A 15 16.76 11.67 -2.91
C HIS A 15 17.53 10.75 -3.87
N PHE A 16 17.91 9.54 -3.45
CA PHE A 16 18.59 8.60 -4.34
C PHE A 16 17.61 7.93 -5.29
N GLY A 17 17.84 8.04 -6.58
CA GLY A 17 17.14 7.28 -7.59
C GLY A 17 18.00 6.15 -8.15
N HIS A 18 17.59 5.60 -9.27
CA HIS A 18 18.27 4.52 -9.97
C HIS A 18 19.41 5.03 -10.88
N LEU A 19 20.20 4.08 -11.39
CA LEU A 19 21.24 4.33 -12.36
C LEU A 19 20.67 4.98 -13.63
N ARG A 20 21.40 5.94 -14.21
CA ARG A 20 21.06 6.61 -15.47
C ARG A 20 20.61 5.65 -16.58
N LYS A 21 21.22 4.46 -16.68
CA LYS A 21 20.87 3.47 -17.71
C LYS A 21 19.44 2.92 -17.59
N LYS A 22 18.82 3.04 -16.41
CA LYS A 22 17.48 2.48 -16.11
C LYS A 22 16.38 3.54 -15.97
N TRP A 23 16.71 4.81 -16.15
CA TRP A 23 15.75 5.88 -15.89
C TRP A 23 14.65 5.98 -16.94
N ASN A 24 13.49 6.49 -16.52
CA ASN A 24 12.39 6.83 -17.41
C ASN A 24 12.46 8.32 -17.76
N PRO A 25 12.46 8.71 -19.06
CA PRO A 25 12.49 10.12 -19.47
C PRO A 25 11.36 10.99 -18.90
N LYS A 26 10.21 10.40 -18.62
CA LYS A 26 9.06 11.09 -18.02
C LYS A 26 9.32 11.55 -16.57
N MET A 27 10.31 10.96 -15.89
CA MET A 27 10.77 11.39 -14.56
C MET A 27 11.66 12.64 -14.58
N ARG A 28 12.03 13.16 -15.75
CA ARG A 28 12.94 14.32 -15.89
C ARG A 28 12.53 15.52 -15.01
N GLN A 29 11.25 15.78 -14.89
CA GLN A 29 10.73 16.90 -14.10
C GLN A 29 10.95 16.76 -12.58
N TYR A 30 11.24 15.55 -12.10
CA TYR A 30 11.48 15.23 -10.69
C TYR A 30 12.97 14.99 -10.38
N ILE A 31 13.84 15.00 -11.40
CA ILE A 31 15.26 14.78 -11.23
C ILE A 31 15.97 16.12 -11.07
N PHE A 32 16.71 16.28 -9.97
CA PHE A 32 17.51 17.46 -9.68
C PHE A 32 18.81 17.46 -10.49
N LYS A 33 19.59 16.36 -10.41
CA LYS A 33 20.87 16.19 -11.13
C LYS A 33 21.29 14.73 -11.19
N GLU A 34 22.32 14.46 -12.01
CA GLU A 34 23.04 13.19 -12.00
C GLU A 34 24.31 13.33 -11.14
N HIS A 35 24.59 12.33 -10.31
CA HIS A 35 25.82 12.23 -9.54
C HIS A 35 26.37 10.81 -9.60
N LYS A 36 27.61 10.64 -10.07
CA LYS A 36 28.28 9.33 -10.23
C LYS A 36 27.45 8.26 -10.95
N GLY A 37 26.70 8.66 -11.97
CA GLY A 37 25.86 7.75 -12.77
C GLY A 37 24.52 7.37 -12.13
N VAL A 38 24.14 7.99 -11.03
CA VAL A 38 22.85 7.83 -10.35
C VAL A 38 22.08 9.14 -10.44
N HIS A 39 20.79 9.07 -10.72
CA HIS A 39 19.92 10.23 -10.67
C HIS A 39 19.55 10.60 -9.23
N LEU A 40 19.59 11.90 -8.93
CA LEU A 40 19.13 12.44 -7.65
C LEU A 40 17.76 13.10 -7.85
N ILE A 41 16.81 12.70 -7.03
CA ILE A 41 15.43 13.23 -7.02
C ILE A 41 15.43 14.59 -6.30
N ASP A 42 14.63 15.53 -6.80
CA ASP A 42 14.41 16.83 -6.18
C ASP A 42 13.47 16.69 -4.97
N LEU A 43 14.03 16.82 -3.76
CA LEU A 43 13.28 16.72 -2.51
C LEU A 43 12.22 17.80 -2.34
N ASN A 44 12.34 18.97 -2.97
CA ASN A 44 11.29 19.99 -2.94
C ASN A 44 10.06 19.49 -3.68
N ARG A 45 10.26 18.87 -4.87
CA ARG A 45 9.17 18.24 -5.62
C ARG A 45 8.56 17.07 -4.86
N THR A 46 9.41 16.24 -4.21
CA THR A 46 8.92 15.18 -3.32
C THR A 46 8.02 15.73 -2.23
N ALA A 47 8.45 16.80 -1.55
CA ALA A 47 7.70 17.42 -0.46
C ALA A 47 6.35 18.03 -0.92
N GLU A 48 6.31 18.65 -2.12
CA GLU A 48 5.07 19.18 -2.71
C GLU A 48 4.09 18.04 -3.07
N CYS A 49 4.60 16.98 -3.72
CA CYS A 49 3.78 15.83 -4.11
C CYS A 49 3.26 15.07 -2.89
N LEU A 50 4.10 14.90 -1.87
CA LEU A 50 3.77 14.25 -0.61
C LEU A 50 2.63 14.98 0.11
N GLU A 51 2.68 16.30 0.17
CA GLU A 51 1.64 17.13 0.79
C GLU A 51 0.31 17.00 0.06
N LYS A 52 0.32 17.11 -1.28
CA LYS A 52 -0.90 16.93 -2.11
C LYS A 52 -1.51 15.55 -1.92
N ALA A 53 -0.68 14.50 -1.93
CA ALA A 53 -1.11 13.13 -1.71
C ALA A 53 -1.68 12.94 -0.30
N GLY A 54 -1.03 13.47 0.74
CA GLY A 54 -1.50 13.39 2.12
C GLY A 54 -2.85 14.06 2.32
N GLN A 55 -3.03 15.27 1.78
CA GLN A 55 -4.32 15.98 1.83
C GLN A 55 -5.44 15.19 1.16
N ALA A 56 -5.18 14.61 -0.02
CA ALA A 56 -6.16 13.81 -0.73
C ALA A 56 -6.51 12.51 0.03
N LEU A 57 -5.52 11.81 0.61
CA LEU A 57 -5.75 10.62 1.44
C LEU A 57 -6.54 10.96 2.71
N LYS A 58 -6.24 12.08 3.37
CA LYS A 58 -6.99 12.58 4.52
C LYS A 58 -8.47 12.74 4.20
N GLN A 59 -8.82 13.35 3.05
CA GLN A 59 -10.21 13.52 2.62
C GLN A 59 -10.91 12.19 2.35
N ILE A 60 -10.19 11.22 1.74
CA ILE A 60 -10.73 9.88 1.51
C ILE A 60 -10.99 9.16 2.85
N ALA A 61 -10.06 9.25 3.81
CA ALA A 61 -10.21 8.67 5.14
C ALA A 61 -11.36 9.32 5.92
N LYS A 62 -11.50 10.65 5.86
CA LYS A 62 -12.61 11.41 6.45
C LYS A 62 -13.96 10.94 5.92
N SER A 63 -14.06 10.61 4.64
CA SER A 63 -15.30 10.04 4.06
C SER A 63 -15.57 8.59 4.49
N GLY A 64 -14.75 7.99 5.35
CA GLY A 64 -14.89 6.62 5.86
C GLY A 64 -14.58 5.51 4.85
N LYS A 65 -13.99 5.87 3.73
CA LYS A 65 -13.63 4.92 2.68
C LYS A 65 -12.30 4.22 3.00
N LYS A 66 -12.15 2.99 2.52
CA LYS A 66 -10.93 2.21 2.74
C LYS A 66 -9.86 2.54 1.70
N ILE A 67 -8.63 2.61 2.17
CA ILE A 67 -7.40 2.81 1.38
C ILE A 67 -6.61 1.51 1.49
N MET A 68 -6.22 0.90 0.36
CA MET A 68 -5.46 -0.33 0.38
C MET A 68 -3.98 -0.04 0.16
N PHE A 69 -3.13 -0.65 0.98
CA PHE A 69 -1.69 -0.54 0.89
C PHE A 69 -1.11 -1.72 0.10
N VAL A 70 -0.22 -1.45 -0.84
CA VAL A 70 0.38 -2.47 -1.72
C VAL A 70 1.90 -2.32 -1.74
N ALA A 71 2.62 -3.35 -1.30
CA ALA A 71 4.07 -3.34 -1.29
C ALA A 71 4.64 -4.77 -1.19
N THR A 72 4.97 -5.41 -2.30
CA THR A 72 5.53 -6.78 -2.27
C THR A 72 7.07 -6.81 -2.20
N LYS A 73 7.72 -5.65 -2.30
CA LYS A 73 9.17 -5.49 -2.18
C LYS A 73 9.64 -5.83 -0.77
N LYS A 74 10.70 -6.64 -0.63
CA LYS A 74 11.18 -7.11 0.69
C LYS A 74 11.42 -6.00 1.70
N GLN A 75 11.99 -4.88 1.24
CA GLN A 75 12.30 -3.72 2.09
C GLN A 75 11.05 -2.99 2.60
N ALA A 76 9.92 -3.15 1.92
CA ALA A 76 8.68 -2.43 2.19
C ALA A 76 7.65 -3.25 2.98
N ARG A 77 7.69 -4.59 2.89
CA ARG A 77 6.64 -5.50 3.41
C ARG A 77 6.26 -5.24 4.86
N ASP A 78 7.25 -5.30 5.74
CA ASP A 78 7.01 -5.19 7.18
C ASP A 78 6.56 -3.77 7.56
N ILE A 79 7.24 -2.76 7.01
CA ILE A 79 6.93 -1.34 7.23
C ILE A 79 5.48 -1.04 6.83
N VAL A 80 5.09 -1.46 5.62
CA VAL A 80 3.77 -1.16 5.05
C VAL A 80 2.67 -1.97 5.73
N SER A 81 2.93 -3.25 6.08
CA SER A 81 1.95 -4.07 6.80
C SER A 81 1.66 -3.55 8.19
N GLU A 82 2.67 -3.14 8.94
CA GLU A 82 2.53 -2.55 10.28
C GLU A 82 1.81 -1.19 10.21
N ALA A 83 2.22 -0.36 9.27
CA ALA A 83 1.59 0.92 9.00
C ALA A 83 0.09 0.80 8.69
N ALA A 84 -0.29 -0.11 7.78
CA ALA A 84 -1.68 -0.35 7.41
C ALA A 84 -2.51 -0.90 8.58
N ARG A 85 -1.96 -1.81 9.38
CA ARG A 85 -2.61 -2.34 10.59
C ARG A 85 -2.89 -1.24 11.62
N SER A 86 -1.96 -0.27 11.79
CA SER A 86 -2.11 0.82 12.76
C SER A 86 -3.33 1.71 12.51
N VAL A 87 -3.82 1.74 11.26
CA VAL A 87 -5.00 2.51 10.83
C VAL A 87 -6.18 1.63 10.39
N ASN A 88 -6.10 0.32 10.65
CA ASN A 88 -7.12 -0.66 10.25
C ASN A 88 -7.49 -0.56 8.76
N MET A 89 -6.49 -0.45 7.90
CA MET A 89 -6.63 -0.43 6.44
C MET A 89 -6.17 -1.76 5.84
N PRO A 90 -6.77 -2.20 4.72
CA PRO A 90 -6.36 -3.42 4.03
C PRO A 90 -4.96 -3.26 3.42
N PHE A 91 -4.23 -4.38 3.31
CA PHE A 91 -2.91 -4.37 2.71
C PHE A 91 -2.58 -5.67 1.97
N VAL A 92 -1.65 -5.58 1.02
CA VAL A 92 -1.08 -6.71 0.27
C VAL A 92 0.43 -6.54 0.24
N THR A 93 1.15 -7.44 0.92
CA THR A 93 2.61 -7.34 1.08
C THR A 93 3.38 -8.58 0.62
N GLU A 94 2.71 -9.70 0.37
CA GLU A 94 3.39 -10.92 -0.08
C GLU A 94 3.42 -11.05 -1.60
N ARG A 95 2.24 -11.05 -2.20
CA ARG A 95 2.07 -11.19 -3.65
C ARG A 95 0.72 -10.62 -4.08
N TRP A 96 0.74 -9.76 -5.08
CA TRP A 96 -0.49 -9.36 -5.76
C TRP A 96 -1.01 -10.52 -6.63
N LEU A 97 -2.23 -10.96 -6.39
CA LEU A 97 -2.89 -11.93 -7.24
C LEU A 97 -3.64 -11.19 -8.35
N GLY A 98 -3.41 -11.56 -9.60
CA GLY A 98 -4.20 -10.99 -10.70
C GLY A 98 -5.70 -11.11 -10.44
N GLY A 99 -6.44 -10.01 -10.57
CA GLY A 99 -7.86 -9.94 -10.26
C GLY A 99 -8.20 -9.59 -8.82
N MET A 100 -7.25 -9.13 -8.00
CA MET A 100 -7.54 -8.79 -6.60
C MET A 100 -8.60 -7.69 -6.47
N MET A 101 -8.67 -6.76 -7.41
CA MET A 101 -9.72 -5.74 -7.48
C MET A 101 -10.70 -6.01 -8.62
N THR A 102 -10.22 -6.33 -9.80
CA THR A 102 -11.07 -6.55 -10.99
C THR A 102 -11.93 -7.81 -10.89
N ASN A 103 -11.48 -8.85 -10.17
CA ASN A 103 -12.25 -10.07 -9.88
C ASN A 103 -12.46 -10.24 -8.36
N PHE A 104 -12.87 -9.17 -7.71
CA PHE A 104 -13.02 -9.11 -6.26
C PHE A 104 -13.98 -10.16 -5.70
N THR A 105 -15.01 -10.55 -6.45
CA THR A 105 -15.95 -11.59 -6.03
C THR A 105 -15.26 -12.95 -5.83
N THR A 106 -14.31 -13.31 -6.69
CA THR A 106 -13.53 -14.56 -6.57
C THR A 106 -12.56 -14.47 -5.39
N ILE A 107 -11.92 -13.34 -5.18
CA ILE A 107 -11.08 -13.09 -4.00
C ILE A 107 -11.88 -13.25 -2.71
N ARG A 108 -13.09 -12.68 -2.64
CA ARG A 108 -14.01 -12.84 -1.49
C ARG A 108 -14.40 -14.30 -1.23
N ARG A 109 -14.60 -15.10 -2.30
CA ARG A 109 -14.85 -16.55 -2.15
C ARG A 109 -13.64 -17.26 -1.54
N SER A 110 -12.43 -16.88 -1.98
CA SER A 110 -11.18 -17.44 -1.43
C SER A 110 -11.00 -17.07 0.04
N VAL A 111 -11.25 -15.82 0.42
CA VAL A 111 -11.25 -15.38 1.82
C VAL A 111 -12.28 -16.14 2.64
N LYS A 112 -13.51 -16.31 2.13
CA LYS A 112 -14.55 -17.11 2.81
C LYS A 112 -14.11 -18.57 3.00
N LYS A 113 -13.45 -19.18 2.01
CA LYS A 113 -12.87 -20.52 2.13
C LYS A 113 -11.83 -20.58 3.24
N MET A 114 -10.91 -19.61 3.29
CA MET A 114 -9.90 -19.51 4.34
C MET A 114 -10.52 -19.46 5.74
N ASN A 115 -11.51 -18.58 5.96
CA ASN A 115 -12.22 -18.44 7.23
C ASN A 115 -12.99 -19.72 7.61
N ASN A 116 -13.56 -20.43 6.62
CA ASN A 116 -14.23 -21.70 6.87
C ASN A 116 -13.24 -22.79 7.34
N ILE A 117 -12.05 -22.88 6.68
CA ILE A 117 -11.00 -23.82 7.12
C ILE A 117 -10.56 -23.48 8.55
N GLU A 118 -10.40 -22.20 8.87
CA GLU A 118 -10.04 -21.74 10.22
C GLU A 118 -11.06 -22.18 11.27
N ARG A 119 -12.36 -21.99 11.01
CA ARG A 119 -13.44 -22.45 11.89
C ARG A 119 -13.41 -23.96 12.07
N MET A 120 -13.27 -24.72 10.96
CA MET A 120 -13.17 -26.18 11.01
C MET A 120 -11.99 -26.66 11.86
N LEU A 121 -10.85 -25.96 11.81
CA LEU A 121 -9.67 -26.31 12.62
C LEU A 121 -9.85 -25.93 14.08
N ALA A 122 -10.61 -24.87 14.39
CA ALA A 122 -10.88 -24.37 15.76
C ALA A 122 -11.93 -25.24 16.50
N ASP A 123 -12.96 -25.70 15.81
CA ASP A 123 -14.09 -26.42 16.42
C ASP A 123 -13.72 -27.82 16.97
N GLY A 124 -12.53 -28.36 16.63
CA GLY A 124 -12.02 -29.61 17.20
C GLY A 124 -12.90 -30.89 16.99
N ASN A 125 -14.16 -30.70 16.61
CA ASN A 125 -15.17 -31.76 16.45
C ASN A 125 -15.18 -32.37 15.05
N VAL A 126 -14.02 -32.48 14.43
CA VAL A 126 -13.94 -33.03 13.06
C VAL A 126 -13.84 -34.54 13.14
N THR A 127 -14.95 -35.19 13.50
CA THR A 127 -15.04 -36.63 13.77
C THR A 127 -14.70 -37.54 12.57
N ASN A 128 -14.59 -36.96 11.36
CA ASN A 128 -14.39 -37.73 10.12
C ASN A 128 -13.14 -37.32 9.30
N ILE A 129 -12.22 -36.51 9.86
CA ILE A 129 -11.03 -36.07 9.14
C ILE A 129 -9.78 -36.77 9.68
N THR A 130 -8.97 -37.35 8.79
CA THR A 130 -7.70 -37.99 9.16
C THR A 130 -6.65 -36.94 9.56
N LYS A 131 -5.66 -37.30 10.38
CA LYS A 131 -4.53 -36.42 10.76
C LYS A 131 -3.81 -35.82 9.54
N LYS A 132 -3.69 -36.61 8.46
CA LYS A 132 -3.08 -36.15 7.19
C LYS A 132 -3.90 -35.05 6.53
N GLN A 133 -5.22 -35.17 6.51
CA GLN A 133 -6.11 -34.15 5.96
C GLN A 133 -6.08 -32.86 6.78
N LEU A 134 -6.08 -32.96 8.13
CA LEU A 134 -5.93 -31.80 9.02
C LEU A 134 -4.64 -31.03 8.74
N LEU A 135 -3.52 -31.74 8.60
CA LEU A 135 -2.25 -31.11 8.29
C LEU A 135 -2.29 -30.41 6.90
N THR A 136 -2.95 -31.02 5.92
CA THR A 136 -3.10 -30.44 4.58
C THR A 136 -3.93 -29.16 4.63
N LEU A 137 -5.06 -29.17 5.35
CA LEU A 137 -5.92 -27.99 5.54
C LEU A 137 -5.20 -26.87 6.30
N SER A 138 -4.45 -27.19 7.35
CA SER A 138 -3.65 -26.20 8.08
C SER A 138 -2.64 -25.50 7.16
N ARG A 139 -1.90 -26.26 6.35
CA ARG A 139 -0.95 -25.71 5.38
C ARG A 139 -1.63 -24.87 4.31
N GLU A 140 -2.80 -25.29 3.84
CA GLU A 140 -3.60 -24.54 2.87
C GLU A 140 -4.05 -23.21 3.48
N ARG A 141 -4.57 -23.21 4.71
CA ARG A 141 -4.97 -22.01 5.45
C ARG A 141 -3.78 -21.06 5.61
N GLU A 142 -2.63 -21.54 6.10
CA GLU A 142 -1.44 -20.72 6.29
C GLU A 142 -0.97 -20.06 4.98
N LYS A 143 -1.03 -20.78 3.87
CA LYS A 143 -0.70 -20.24 2.55
C LYS A 143 -1.68 -19.16 2.11
N MET A 144 -2.98 -19.37 2.35
CA MET A 144 -4.01 -18.38 2.03
C MET A 144 -3.91 -17.16 2.94
N GLU A 145 -3.70 -17.35 4.25
CA GLU A 145 -3.54 -16.28 5.24
C GLU A 145 -2.39 -15.35 4.90
N ARG A 146 -1.25 -15.92 4.49
CA ARG A 146 -0.08 -15.15 4.07
C ARG A 146 -0.40 -14.17 2.92
N VAL A 147 -1.20 -14.60 1.95
CA VAL A 147 -1.48 -13.82 0.73
C VAL A 147 -2.74 -12.95 0.87
N LEU A 148 -3.77 -13.45 1.57
CA LEU A 148 -5.10 -12.82 1.63
C LEU A 148 -5.44 -12.25 3.01
N GLY A 149 -4.63 -12.52 4.04
CA GLY A 149 -4.91 -12.09 5.41
C GLY A 149 -5.09 -10.59 5.54
N GLY A 150 -4.26 -9.80 4.84
CA GLY A 150 -4.36 -8.33 4.86
C GLY A 150 -5.64 -7.76 4.21
N VAL A 151 -6.34 -8.56 3.40
CA VAL A 151 -7.61 -8.16 2.75
C VAL A 151 -8.82 -8.94 3.27
N ALA A 152 -8.64 -9.78 4.31
CA ALA A 152 -9.70 -10.63 4.85
C ALA A 152 -10.94 -9.84 5.29
N ASN A 153 -10.75 -8.67 5.87
CA ASN A 153 -11.81 -7.78 6.37
C ASN A 153 -12.36 -6.81 5.32
N LEU A 154 -11.87 -6.88 4.08
CA LEU A 154 -12.32 -5.98 3.02
C LEU A 154 -13.64 -6.47 2.42
N ASN A 155 -14.73 -5.75 2.68
CA ASN A 155 -16.08 -6.12 2.21
C ASN A 155 -16.47 -5.46 0.89
N ARG A 156 -15.84 -4.33 0.55
CA ARG A 156 -16.07 -3.55 -0.68
C ARG A 156 -14.72 -3.17 -1.27
N LEU A 157 -14.70 -2.85 -2.55
CA LEU A 157 -13.51 -2.31 -3.22
C LEU A 157 -12.98 -1.08 -2.47
N PRO A 158 -11.66 -0.92 -2.37
CA PRO A 158 -11.05 0.27 -1.80
C PRO A 158 -11.34 1.48 -2.70
N SER A 159 -11.36 2.68 -2.14
CA SER A 159 -11.53 3.91 -2.92
C SER A 159 -10.23 4.54 -3.33
N ALA A 160 -9.13 4.05 -2.77
CA ALA A 160 -7.77 4.43 -3.13
C ALA A 160 -6.80 3.28 -2.84
N VAL A 161 -5.69 3.28 -3.55
CA VAL A 161 -4.55 2.39 -3.31
C VAL A 161 -3.29 3.22 -3.09
N PHE A 162 -2.49 2.85 -2.08
CA PHE A 162 -1.14 3.38 -1.87
C PHE A 162 -0.14 2.30 -2.22
N ILE A 163 0.71 2.57 -3.21
CA ILE A 163 1.59 1.59 -3.85
C ILE A 163 3.05 2.00 -3.63
N VAL A 164 3.89 1.04 -3.24
CA VAL A 164 5.34 1.22 -3.19
C VAL A 164 5.97 0.47 -4.36
N ASP A 165 6.65 1.18 -5.26
CA ASP A 165 7.24 0.67 -6.49
C ASP A 165 6.20 0.23 -7.54
N ILE A 166 5.79 1.16 -8.39
CA ILE A 166 4.80 0.90 -9.45
C ILE A 166 5.31 -0.02 -10.56
N LEU A 167 6.63 -0.17 -10.72
CA LEU A 167 7.19 -1.08 -11.70
C LEU A 167 6.99 -2.54 -11.28
N ASN A 168 7.20 -2.81 -10.00
CA ASN A 168 6.98 -4.13 -9.41
C ASN A 168 5.48 -4.45 -9.29
N GLU A 169 4.69 -3.46 -8.90
CA GLU A 169 3.25 -3.60 -8.64
C GLU A 169 2.38 -3.18 -9.85
N HIS A 170 2.90 -3.32 -11.08
CA HIS A 170 2.20 -2.90 -12.31
C HIS A 170 0.79 -3.48 -12.43
N LEU A 171 0.56 -4.73 -11.99
CA LEU A 171 -0.78 -5.33 -12.01
C LEU A 171 -1.76 -4.59 -11.10
N ALA A 172 -1.30 -4.11 -9.93
CA ALA A 172 -2.15 -3.34 -9.02
C ALA A 172 -2.50 -1.96 -9.62
N VAL A 173 -1.54 -1.32 -10.29
CA VAL A 173 -1.75 -0.06 -11.01
C VAL A 173 -2.76 -0.24 -12.15
N ASP A 174 -2.56 -1.25 -13.00
CA ASP A 174 -3.46 -1.55 -14.13
C ASP A 174 -4.89 -1.87 -13.69
N GLU A 175 -5.04 -2.62 -12.59
CA GLU A 175 -6.37 -2.93 -12.05
C GLU A 175 -7.05 -1.72 -11.42
N ALA A 176 -6.29 -0.84 -10.74
CA ALA A 176 -6.81 0.39 -10.18
C ALA A 176 -7.29 1.35 -11.27
N ASP A 177 -6.49 1.55 -12.32
CA ASP A 177 -6.83 2.38 -13.47
C ASP A 177 -8.13 1.90 -14.15
N ARG A 178 -8.22 0.59 -14.45
CA ARG A 178 -9.44 -0.01 -15.06
C ARG A 178 -10.71 0.20 -14.24
N LEU A 179 -10.59 0.30 -12.93
CA LEU A 179 -11.73 0.48 -12.02
C LEU A 179 -11.95 1.95 -11.62
N GLY A 180 -11.12 2.87 -12.08
CA GLY A 180 -11.15 4.28 -11.69
C GLY A 180 -10.88 4.50 -10.19
N ILE A 181 -10.07 3.62 -9.57
CA ILE A 181 -9.66 3.73 -8.18
C ILE A 181 -8.45 4.65 -8.11
N ARG A 182 -8.49 5.66 -7.25
CA ARG A 182 -7.40 6.64 -7.11
C ARG A 182 -6.12 5.97 -6.65
N THR A 183 -5.02 6.31 -7.34
CA THR A 183 -3.70 5.73 -7.11
C THR A 183 -2.75 6.75 -6.50
N PHE A 184 -2.15 6.37 -5.39
CA PHE A 184 -1.08 7.09 -4.71
C PHE A 184 0.15 6.19 -4.73
N ALA A 185 1.29 6.69 -5.21
CA ALA A 185 2.43 5.78 -5.33
C ALA A 185 3.77 6.45 -5.08
N MET A 186 4.68 5.72 -4.43
CA MET A 186 6.10 6.02 -4.47
C MET A 186 6.64 5.65 -5.84
N VAL A 187 7.26 6.61 -6.51
CA VAL A 187 7.73 6.48 -7.89
C VAL A 187 9.22 6.83 -7.94
N ASP A 188 10.05 5.85 -8.23
CA ASP A 188 11.49 6.08 -8.44
C ASP A 188 11.77 6.48 -9.89
N THR A 189 12.99 6.86 -10.18
CA THR A 189 13.46 7.40 -11.48
C THR A 189 13.37 6.42 -12.64
N ASN A 190 13.18 5.11 -12.41
CA ASN A 190 12.98 4.06 -13.41
C ASN A 190 11.54 3.88 -13.88
N SER A 191 10.59 4.55 -13.23
CA SER A 191 9.16 4.33 -13.39
C SER A 191 8.47 5.49 -14.14
N ASP A 192 7.26 5.26 -14.66
CA ASP A 192 6.45 6.28 -15.34
C ASP A 192 5.49 6.95 -14.35
N PRO A 193 5.70 8.23 -13.97
CA PRO A 193 4.85 8.90 -13.00
C PRO A 193 3.41 9.17 -13.51
N ASN A 194 3.20 9.10 -14.83
CA ASN A 194 1.88 9.37 -15.42
C ASN A 194 0.90 8.20 -15.30
N LEU A 195 1.36 7.04 -14.83
CA LEU A 195 0.51 5.87 -14.60
C LEU A 195 -0.31 5.95 -13.31
N VAL A 196 -0.07 6.97 -12.48
CA VAL A 196 -0.72 7.14 -11.18
C VAL A 196 -1.21 8.57 -10.99
N ASP A 197 -2.31 8.73 -10.22
CA ASP A 197 -2.92 10.05 -10.00
C ASP A 197 -2.06 10.95 -9.10
N PHE A 198 -1.45 10.36 -8.08
CA PHE A 198 -0.64 11.07 -7.08
C PHE A 198 0.75 10.44 -6.99
N PRO A 199 1.67 10.77 -7.93
CA PRO A 199 3.05 10.29 -7.86
C PRO A 199 3.82 11.02 -6.74
N ILE A 200 4.55 10.26 -5.95
CA ILE A 200 5.45 10.75 -4.90
C ILE A 200 6.86 10.34 -5.33
N PRO A 201 7.64 11.25 -5.93
CA PRO A 201 8.99 10.95 -6.37
C PRO A 201 9.87 10.63 -5.15
N ALA A 202 10.35 9.40 -5.05
CA ALA A 202 11.12 8.94 -3.90
C ALA A 202 11.85 7.63 -4.19
N ASN A 203 12.90 7.39 -3.42
CA ASN A 203 13.62 6.13 -3.41
C ASN A 203 12.74 5.00 -2.84
N ASP A 204 12.48 3.99 -3.63
CA ASP A 204 11.69 2.82 -3.25
C ASP A 204 12.54 1.60 -2.83
N ASP A 205 13.87 1.72 -2.81
CA ASP A 205 14.82 0.69 -2.39
C ASP A 205 15.27 0.84 -0.93
N SER A 206 15.24 2.07 -0.39
CA SER A 206 15.66 2.36 0.98
C SER A 206 14.52 2.17 1.97
N SER A 207 14.67 1.27 2.95
CA SER A 207 13.69 1.08 4.03
C SER A 207 13.38 2.37 4.79
N LYS A 208 14.38 3.23 5.03
CA LYS A 208 14.17 4.54 5.70
C LYS A 208 13.32 5.49 4.85
N SER A 209 13.52 5.49 3.51
CA SER A 209 12.72 6.29 2.59
C SER A 209 11.26 5.82 2.58
N ILE A 210 11.05 4.52 2.49
CA ILE A 210 9.72 3.90 2.51
C ILE A 210 9.02 4.21 3.85
N GLU A 211 9.74 4.09 4.96
CA GLU A 211 9.20 4.33 6.30
C GLU A 211 8.73 5.78 6.49
N ILE A 212 9.56 6.78 6.15
CA ILE A 212 9.22 8.19 6.37
C ILE A 212 8.00 8.61 5.53
N ILE A 213 7.92 8.14 4.28
CA ILE A 213 6.79 8.45 3.40
C ILE A 213 5.53 7.72 3.85
N THR A 214 5.63 6.42 4.14
CA THR A 214 4.49 5.62 4.60
C THR A 214 3.95 6.17 5.93
N ARG A 215 4.83 6.55 6.86
CA ARG A 215 4.43 7.17 8.13
C ARG A 215 3.65 8.46 7.91
N TYR A 216 4.10 9.34 7.04
CA TYR A 216 3.39 10.57 6.71
C TYR A 216 1.99 10.28 6.13
N MET A 217 1.86 9.29 5.23
CA MET A 217 0.58 8.89 4.68
C MET A 217 -0.36 8.32 5.75
N VAL A 218 0.17 7.53 6.67
CA VAL A 218 -0.60 6.99 7.81
C VAL A 218 -1.06 8.10 8.76
N GLU A 219 -0.22 9.10 9.04
CA GLU A 219 -0.61 10.26 9.85
C GLU A 219 -1.75 11.03 9.18
N ALA A 220 -1.67 11.24 7.86
CA ALA A 220 -2.76 11.87 7.10
C ALA A 220 -4.09 11.10 7.22
N ILE A 221 -4.02 9.76 7.13
CA ILE A 221 -5.20 8.89 7.28
C ILE A 221 -5.74 8.97 8.72
N LYS A 222 -4.88 8.96 9.75
CA LYS A 222 -5.28 9.07 11.16
C LYS A 222 -6.04 10.37 11.41
N GLU A 223 -5.48 11.51 10.97
CA GLU A 223 -6.17 12.79 11.10
C GLU A 223 -7.54 12.79 10.42
N GLY A 224 -7.66 12.21 9.20
CA GLY A 224 -8.94 12.11 8.51
C GLY A 224 -9.95 11.24 9.26
N LEU A 225 -9.51 10.13 9.88
CA LEU A 225 -10.36 9.27 10.70
C LEU A 225 -10.78 9.95 12.00
N GLU A 226 -9.91 10.73 12.63
CA GLU A 226 -10.20 11.52 13.85
C GLU A 226 -11.23 12.59 13.56
N GLU A 227 -11.08 13.37 12.48
CA GLU A 227 -12.05 14.37 12.06
C GLU A 227 -13.44 13.74 11.81
N ARG A 228 -13.48 12.60 11.13
CA ARG A 228 -14.73 11.86 10.93
C ARG A 228 -15.38 11.46 12.24
N ASN A 229 -14.58 10.92 13.19
CA ASN A 229 -15.12 10.47 14.47
C ASN A 229 -15.63 11.64 15.33
N ALA A 230 -15.03 12.84 15.18
CA ALA A 230 -15.52 14.05 15.82
C ALA A 230 -16.88 14.48 15.23
N GLU A 231 -17.01 14.54 13.90
CA GLU A 231 -18.25 14.87 13.20
C GLU A 231 -19.41 13.92 13.57
N VAL A 232 -19.15 12.60 13.58
CA VAL A 232 -20.17 11.61 13.96
C VAL A 232 -20.63 11.76 15.42
N LYS A 233 -19.74 12.21 16.33
CA LYS A 233 -20.10 12.46 17.72
C LYS A 233 -20.94 13.74 17.88
N GLU A 234 -20.65 14.76 17.08
CA GLU A 234 -21.42 16.01 17.06
C GLU A 234 -22.82 15.82 16.50
N GLU A 235 -22.96 14.97 15.46
CA GLU A 235 -24.28 14.62 14.88
C GLU A 235 -25.12 13.71 15.78
N ALA A 236 -24.50 13.00 16.73
CA ALA A 236 -25.19 12.07 17.65
C ALA A 236 -25.65 12.73 18.95
N ASN A 237 -25.23 13.97 19.23
CA ASN A 237 -25.64 14.79 20.36
C ASN A 237 -26.66 15.86 19.96
#